data_7a9aa9a0827c7c053e0c5d7409ed966c
#
_entry.id   7a9aa9a0827c7c053e0c5d7409ed966c
#
_cell.length_a   1.000
_cell.length_b   1.000
_cell.length_c   1.000
_cell.angle_alpha   90.00
_cell.angle_beta   90.00
_cell.angle_gamma   90.00
#
_symmetry.space_group_name_H-M   'P 1'
#
loop_
_entity.id
_entity.type
_entity.pdbx_description
1 polymer ?
#
loop_
_entity_poly.entity_id
_entity_poly.type
_entity_poly.pdbx_seq_one_letter_code
_entity_poly.pdbx_strand_id
1 'polypeptide(L)'
;MKLVIGLAILLTLSSCASFLEEQQPLENKIYKIKLDRTESQAKKSLFDFITTSQQYRNSPDILDGSDMAMAQTQQKESIKLYNFKNTQYTGEIGLGDQGNKFKVIFDTGSANIWLNSARCNDYGCKNHKQYDGSKSATYEHLGYDLDVEFGTGELMGEINADTAFVGGVKIAKQEFAEIVRENGDVFAQSDFDGIVGLAYPSMAAYNFNPLFDNIIKQKLLDRNVFSFYFSRQEGSRSSELTFGGWDTDHFQGELHFHNVVNKYYWLLDADNILVNGQDLGLCKHGCKVVADTGTSLLTGPSDDLYGLLDTLNIDENCKNVKELPKLTFVLDGINYDLDANDYVMKIDSQGNEVAYDTFASSDSFVEMGANCQCVGSFMPLDIPSPNGPAWILGDTFLSKFYSVYDRDNDRVGFARAK
;
A
#
# COMPACT_ATOMS: atom_id res chain seq x y z
N MET A 1 79.32 62.11 -13.38
CA MET A 1 79.31 60.71 -13.74
C MET A 1 78.51 59.98 -12.67
N LYS A 2 77.23 59.79 -12.80
CA LYS A 2 76.41 58.96 -11.89
C LYS A 2 75.58 58.04 -12.73
N LEU A 3 75.78 56.76 -12.56
CA LEU A 3 75.09 55.65 -13.19
C LEU A 3 73.78 55.44 -12.47
N VAL A 4 72.68 55.48 -13.17
CA VAL A 4 71.37 55.14 -12.65
C VAL A 4 70.99 53.79 -13.23
N ILE A 5 70.94 52.80 -12.39
CA ILE A 5 70.46 51.43 -12.74
C ILE A 5 68.95 51.43 -12.55
N GLY A 6 68.19 51.29 -13.64
CA GLY A 6 66.75 51.10 -13.61
C GLY A 6 66.41 49.65 -13.39
N LEU A 7 65.71 49.35 -12.31
CA LEU A 7 65.22 48.04 -11.96
C LEU A 7 63.82 47.88 -12.63
N ALA A 8 63.73 47.05 -13.65
CA ALA A 8 62.45 46.69 -14.25
C ALA A 8 61.76 45.53 -13.46
N ILE A 9 60.69 45.87 -12.76
CA ILE A 9 59.87 44.88 -12.09
C ILE A 9 58.88 44.27 -13.11
N LEU A 10 59.16 43.05 -13.53
CA LEU A 10 58.17 42.24 -14.28
C LEU A 10 57.08 41.78 -13.34
N LEU A 11 55.89 42.36 -13.44
CA LEU A 11 54.68 41.86 -12.82
C LEU A 11 54.14 40.71 -13.71
N THR A 12 54.38 39.48 -13.29
CA THR A 12 53.69 38.33 -13.86
C THR A 12 52.28 38.28 -13.26
N LEU A 13 51.28 38.65 -14.03
CA LEU A 13 49.87 38.39 -13.76
C LEU A 13 49.63 36.88 -13.93
N SER A 14 49.64 36.19 -12.78
CA SER A 14 49.12 34.83 -12.70
C SER A 14 47.60 34.92 -12.81
N SER A 15 47.05 34.63 -13.95
CA SER A 15 45.63 34.42 -14.16
C SER A 15 45.19 33.16 -13.40
N CYS A 16 44.59 33.37 -12.23
CA CYS A 16 43.85 32.34 -11.53
C CYS A 16 42.57 32.06 -12.36
N ALA A 17 42.66 31.19 -13.33
CA ALA A 17 41.51 30.60 -13.95
C ALA A 17 40.86 29.70 -12.89
N SER A 18 39.81 30.21 -12.23
CA SER A 18 38.91 29.37 -11.47
C SER A 18 38.27 28.37 -12.44
N PHE A 19 38.71 27.13 -12.34
CA PHE A 19 37.95 26.01 -12.87
C PHE A 19 36.59 26.03 -12.15
N LEU A 20 35.60 26.65 -12.76
CA LEU A 20 34.22 26.32 -12.50
C LEU A 20 34.06 24.92 -13.07
N GLU A 21 34.23 23.93 -12.22
CA GLU A 21 33.76 22.58 -12.46
C GLU A 21 32.26 22.73 -12.60
N GLU A 22 31.81 22.68 -13.85
CA GLU A 22 30.39 22.62 -14.21
C GLU A 22 29.87 21.34 -13.56
N GLN A 23 29.29 21.46 -12.36
CA GLN A 23 28.61 20.35 -11.71
C GLN A 23 27.50 19.95 -12.68
N GLN A 24 27.69 18.83 -13.37
CA GLN A 24 26.62 18.16 -14.07
C GLN A 24 25.46 18.02 -13.08
N PRO A 25 24.23 18.36 -13.47
CA PRO A 25 23.08 18.13 -12.62
C PRO A 25 23.10 16.67 -12.19
N LEU A 26 23.11 16.44 -10.87
CA LEU A 26 22.99 15.09 -10.32
C LEU A 26 21.73 14.47 -10.92
N GLU A 27 21.89 13.53 -11.86
CA GLU A 27 20.77 12.71 -12.31
C GLU A 27 20.26 11.98 -11.06
N ASN A 28 19.09 12.37 -10.56
CA ASN A 28 18.44 11.72 -9.44
C ASN A 28 18.32 10.22 -9.78
N LYS A 29 18.89 9.37 -8.95
CA LYS A 29 18.80 7.92 -9.11
C LYS A 29 17.35 7.49 -8.83
N ILE A 30 16.61 7.26 -9.88
CA ILE A 30 15.23 6.77 -9.83
C ILE A 30 15.24 5.29 -10.20
N TYR A 31 14.65 4.46 -9.33
CA TYR A 31 14.50 3.02 -9.54
C TYR A 31 13.04 2.66 -9.66
N LYS A 32 12.70 1.91 -10.71
CA LYS A 32 11.32 1.56 -11.04
C LYS A 32 11.09 0.06 -10.95
N ILE A 33 9.99 -0.33 -10.32
CA ILE A 33 9.52 -1.70 -10.21
C ILE A 33 8.16 -1.76 -10.88
N LYS A 34 8.02 -2.62 -11.87
CA LYS A 34 6.72 -2.88 -12.47
C LYS A 34 5.89 -3.75 -11.53
N LEU A 35 4.65 -3.36 -11.36
CA LEU A 35 3.68 -4.09 -10.58
C LEU A 35 2.68 -4.78 -11.52
N ASP A 36 2.45 -6.06 -11.27
CA ASP A 36 1.45 -6.85 -11.98
C ASP A 36 0.16 -6.88 -11.16
N ARG A 37 -0.96 -6.50 -11.77
CA ARG A 37 -2.28 -6.68 -11.18
C ARG A 37 -2.68 -8.15 -11.34
N THR A 38 -2.91 -8.84 -10.24
CA THR A 38 -3.35 -10.23 -10.23
C THR A 38 -4.77 -10.34 -9.70
N GLU A 39 -5.57 -11.16 -10.38
CA GLU A 39 -6.88 -11.56 -9.91
C GLU A 39 -6.75 -12.87 -9.12
N SER A 40 -7.10 -12.85 -7.84
CA SER A 40 -7.06 -14.04 -7.01
C SER A 40 -8.30 -14.91 -7.21
N GLN A 41 -8.14 -16.25 -7.18
CA GLN A 41 -9.26 -17.21 -7.23
C GLN A 41 -10.20 -17.14 -6.02
N ALA A 42 -9.89 -16.33 -5.03
CA ALA A 42 -10.67 -16.21 -3.81
C ALA A 42 -11.81 -15.17 -3.86
N LYS A 43 -12.19 -14.72 -5.04
CA LYS A 43 -13.29 -13.76 -5.29
C LYS A 43 -14.62 -14.18 -4.63
N LYS A 44 -14.89 -15.48 -4.58
CA LYS A 44 -16.14 -16.01 -4.01
C LYS A 44 -16.25 -15.74 -2.49
N SER A 45 -15.16 -15.77 -1.76
CA SER A 45 -15.20 -15.57 -0.29
C SER A 45 -15.40 -14.11 0.14
N LEU A 46 -14.95 -13.14 -0.66
CA LEU A 46 -15.22 -11.71 -0.39
C LEU A 46 -16.69 -11.39 -0.68
N PHE A 47 -17.21 -11.90 -1.79
CA PHE A 47 -18.61 -11.75 -2.14
C PHE A 47 -19.51 -12.37 -1.05
N ASP A 48 -19.20 -13.60 -0.61
CA ASP A 48 -19.93 -14.29 0.46
C ASP A 48 -19.85 -13.50 1.78
N PHE A 49 -18.71 -12.86 2.08
CA PHE A 49 -18.53 -12.00 3.27
C PHE A 49 -19.36 -10.72 3.17
N ILE A 50 -19.27 -9.98 2.04
CA ILE A 50 -19.99 -8.72 1.84
C ILE A 50 -21.51 -8.99 1.83
N THR A 51 -21.98 -10.01 1.12
CA THR A 51 -23.40 -10.38 1.07
C THR A 51 -23.89 -10.93 2.41
N THR A 52 -23.09 -11.70 3.13
CA THR A 52 -23.43 -12.18 4.46
C THR A 52 -23.51 -11.02 5.47
N SER A 53 -22.56 -10.07 5.43
CA SER A 53 -22.61 -8.88 6.29
C SER A 53 -23.83 -7.98 5.99
N GLN A 54 -24.26 -7.91 4.73
CA GLN A 54 -25.50 -7.23 4.34
C GLN A 54 -26.76 -8.01 4.77
N GLN A 55 -26.73 -9.35 4.75
CA GLN A 55 -27.86 -10.18 5.22
C GLN A 55 -28.02 -10.15 6.75
N TYR A 56 -26.90 -10.09 7.53
CA TYR A 56 -26.97 -9.94 9.00
C TYR A 56 -27.60 -8.61 9.42
N ARG A 57 -27.56 -7.59 8.57
CA ARG A 57 -28.20 -6.30 8.78
C ARG A 57 -29.73 -6.36 8.83
N ASN A 58 -30.32 -7.33 8.16
CA ASN A 58 -31.79 -7.51 8.05
C ASN A 58 -32.38 -8.46 9.12
N SER A 59 -31.58 -8.92 10.07
CA SER A 59 -32.03 -9.74 11.19
C SER A 59 -32.06 -8.90 12.46
N PRO A 60 -33.24 -8.70 13.10
CA PRO A 60 -33.39 -7.82 14.27
C PRO A 60 -32.82 -8.36 15.57
N ASP A 61 -32.26 -9.55 15.60
CA ASP A 61 -31.82 -10.20 16.82
C ASP A 61 -30.35 -10.57 16.75
N ILE A 62 -29.60 -10.12 17.73
CA ILE A 62 -28.25 -10.45 18.15
C ILE A 62 -27.26 -9.28 18.03
N LEU A 63 -27.12 -8.59 19.17
CA LEU A 63 -25.84 -8.25 19.80
C LEU A 63 -26.16 -7.80 21.24
N ASP A 64 -26.29 -8.76 22.12
CA ASP A 64 -26.15 -8.53 23.55
C ASP A 64 -24.65 -8.38 23.87
N GLY A 65 -24.31 -7.21 24.39
CA GLY A 65 -22.93 -6.77 24.61
C GLY A 65 -22.21 -7.41 25.80
N SER A 66 -22.42 -8.70 26.09
CA SER A 66 -21.89 -9.37 27.30
C SER A 66 -20.63 -10.23 27.10
N ASP A 67 -20.14 -10.44 25.86
CA ASP A 67 -18.99 -11.32 25.62
C ASP A 67 -17.66 -10.60 25.34
N MET A 68 -17.57 -9.28 25.57
CA MET A 68 -16.32 -8.51 25.39
C MET A 68 -15.52 -8.24 26.65
N ALA A 69 -15.76 -8.98 27.73
CA ALA A 69 -15.03 -8.82 28.97
C ALA A 69 -14.30 -10.10 29.36
N MET A 70 -13.19 -10.43 28.72
CA MET A 70 -12.06 -11.19 29.27
C MET A 70 -10.97 -11.45 28.22
N ALA A 71 -10.12 -10.47 27.98
CA ALA A 71 -8.76 -10.72 27.47
C ALA A 71 -7.86 -9.51 27.79
N GLN A 72 -7.69 -9.23 29.07
CA GLN A 72 -6.55 -8.44 29.55
C GLN A 72 -5.58 -9.43 30.18
N THR A 73 -4.56 -9.83 29.41
CA THR A 73 -3.18 -10.08 29.88
C THR A 73 -2.34 -10.60 28.73
N GLN A 74 -1.31 -9.90 28.47
CA GLN A 74 -0.24 -9.99 27.47
C GLN A 74 -0.47 -9.09 26.25
N GLN A 75 0.38 -8.08 26.14
CA GLN A 75 0.57 -7.25 24.98
C GLN A 75 1.07 -8.12 23.79
N LYS A 76 0.17 -8.83 23.13
CA LYS A 76 0.33 -9.29 21.77
C LYS A 76 -0.17 -8.15 20.91
N GLU A 77 0.74 -7.46 20.23
CA GLU A 77 0.38 -6.52 19.18
C GLU A 77 -0.23 -7.32 18.03
N SER A 78 -1.56 -7.45 18.01
CA SER A 78 -2.25 -8.06 16.89
C SER A 78 -2.27 -7.08 15.74
N ILE A 79 -1.38 -7.29 14.75
CA ILE A 79 -1.44 -6.59 13.47
C ILE A 79 -2.56 -7.26 12.67
N LYS A 80 -3.70 -6.60 12.58
CA LYS A 80 -4.80 -7.07 11.72
C LYS A 80 -4.47 -6.68 10.28
N LEU A 81 -3.80 -7.55 9.54
CA LEU A 81 -3.74 -7.46 8.09
C LEU A 81 -4.97 -8.16 7.52
N TYR A 82 -5.86 -7.38 6.92
CA TYR A 82 -6.99 -7.91 6.17
C TYR A 82 -6.61 -7.93 4.69
N ASN A 83 -6.22 -9.09 4.20
CA ASN A 83 -6.04 -9.30 2.77
C ASN A 83 -7.38 -9.67 2.15
N PHE A 84 -8.03 -8.70 1.50
CA PHE A 84 -9.23 -8.94 0.70
C PHE A 84 -8.88 -8.94 -0.79
N LYS A 85 -9.03 -9.97 -1.36
CA LYS A 85 -8.79 -10.78 -2.53
C LYS A 85 -9.36 -10.28 -3.86
N ASN A 86 -9.43 -8.99 -4.20
CA ASN A 86 -9.96 -8.64 -5.52
C ASN A 86 -9.00 -7.88 -6.43
N THR A 87 -8.00 -7.22 -5.89
CA THR A 87 -7.00 -6.55 -6.71
C THR A 87 -5.72 -6.51 -5.91
N GLN A 88 -4.73 -7.25 -6.35
CA GLN A 88 -3.42 -7.25 -5.71
C GLN A 88 -2.40 -6.78 -6.74
N TYR A 89 -1.63 -5.76 -6.37
CA TYR A 89 -0.51 -5.30 -7.18
C TYR A 89 0.77 -5.90 -6.64
N THR A 90 1.34 -6.82 -7.40
CA THR A 90 2.54 -7.54 -7.00
C THR A 90 3.74 -7.11 -7.83
N GLY A 91 4.91 -7.08 -7.19
CA GLY A 91 6.18 -6.85 -7.85
C GLY A 91 7.21 -7.89 -7.41
N GLU A 92 8.45 -7.74 -7.83
CA GLU A 92 9.52 -8.68 -7.50
C GLU A 92 10.52 -8.08 -6.51
N ILE A 93 10.88 -8.86 -5.49
CA ILE A 93 12.05 -8.65 -4.64
C ILE A 93 13.02 -9.80 -4.83
N GLY A 94 14.31 -9.53 -4.92
CA GLY A 94 15.37 -10.54 -4.82
C GLY A 94 15.84 -10.68 -3.39
N LEU A 95 16.08 -11.89 -2.90
CA LEU A 95 16.67 -12.16 -1.58
C LEU A 95 17.77 -13.21 -1.69
N GLY A 96 18.81 -13.07 -0.84
CA GLY A 96 20.02 -13.87 -0.89
C GLY A 96 21.08 -13.29 -1.82
N ASP A 97 22.34 -13.75 -1.68
CA ASP A 97 23.47 -13.26 -2.47
C ASP A 97 23.31 -13.46 -3.98
N GLN A 98 22.52 -14.45 -4.41
CA GLN A 98 22.16 -14.71 -5.80
C GLN A 98 20.93 -13.93 -6.29
N GLY A 99 20.26 -13.16 -5.40
CA GLY A 99 19.06 -12.40 -5.74
C GLY A 99 17.90 -13.25 -6.21
N ASN A 100 17.60 -14.36 -5.50
CA ASN A 100 16.45 -15.21 -5.80
C ASN A 100 15.17 -14.39 -5.74
N LYS A 101 14.44 -14.34 -6.85
CA LYS A 101 13.26 -13.48 -7.00
C LYS A 101 12.02 -14.08 -6.35
N PHE A 102 11.27 -13.27 -5.65
CA PHE A 102 9.99 -13.59 -5.03
C PHE A 102 8.95 -12.58 -5.49
N LYS A 103 7.74 -13.04 -5.74
CA LYS A 103 6.58 -12.20 -6.06
C LYS A 103 5.97 -11.71 -4.76
N VAL A 104 5.92 -10.39 -4.55
CA VAL A 104 5.51 -9.81 -3.27
C VAL A 104 4.53 -8.65 -3.45
N ILE A 105 3.74 -8.39 -2.42
CA ILE A 105 3.01 -7.13 -2.27
C ILE A 105 3.94 -6.11 -1.61
N PHE A 106 3.96 -4.86 -2.12
CA PHE A 106 4.59 -3.72 -1.45
C PHE A 106 3.52 -2.97 -0.68
N ASP A 107 3.58 -3.06 0.65
CA ASP A 107 2.50 -2.74 1.56
C ASP A 107 2.86 -1.56 2.47
N THR A 108 2.21 -0.40 2.29
CA THR A 108 2.40 0.76 3.17
C THR A 108 1.62 0.68 4.48
N GLY A 109 0.78 -0.34 4.66
CA GLY A 109 0.05 -0.65 5.89
C GLY A 109 0.81 -1.56 6.86
N SER A 110 1.96 -2.13 6.45
CA SER A 110 2.83 -2.94 7.31
C SER A 110 4.30 -2.54 7.19
N ALA A 111 5.16 -3.03 8.09
CA ALA A 111 6.56 -2.59 8.19
C ALA A 111 7.59 -3.71 8.03
N ASN A 112 7.21 -4.97 8.11
CA ASN A 112 8.14 -6.09 7.98
C ASN A 112 8.11 -6.71 6.59
N ILE A 113 9.26 -7.29 6.18
CA ILE A 113 9.28 -8.25 5.08
C ILE A 113 8.99 -9.62 5.67
N TRP A 114 8.12 -10.39 5.03
CA TRP A 114 7.99 -11.81 5.32
C TRP A 114 7.91 -12.64 4.04
N LEU A 115 8.55 -13.82 4.08
CA LEU A 115 8.59 -14.80 2.99
C LEU A 115 8.48 -16.20 3.57
N ASN A 116 7.87 -17.11 2.81
CA ASN A 116 7.78 -18.51 3.21
C ASN A 116 9.16 -19.18 3.17
N SER A 117 9.51 -19.89 4.26
CA SER A 117 10.74 -20.64 4.40
C SER A 117 10.68 -22.00 3.69
N ALA A 118 11.80 -22.45 3.14
CA ALA A 118 11.96 -23.83 2.70
C ALA A 118 11.80 -24.87 3.84
N ARG A 119 11.82 -24.42 5.10
CA ARG A 119 11.54 -25.24 6.29
C ARG A 119 10.04 -25.37 6.57
N CYS A 120 9.19 -24.53 5.96
CA CYS A 120 7.75 -24.61 6.10
C CYS A 120 7.16 -25.76 5.28
N ASN A 121 6.37 -26.60 5.95
CA ASN A 121 5.73 -27.76 5.31
C ASN A 121 4.22 -27.63 5.18
N ASP A 122 3.65 -26.54 5.64
CA ASP A 122 2.22 -26.27 5.59
C ASP A 122 1.74 -26.07 4.15
N TYR A 123 0.45 -26.28 3.90
CA TYR A 123 -0.13 -26.26 2.56
C TYR A 123 0.07 -24.90 1.89
N GLY A 124 -0.15 -23.79 2.61
CA GLY A 124 0.06 -22.45 2.11
C GLY A 124 1.48 -22.23 1.64
N CYS A 125 2.47 -22.55 2.48
CA CYS A 125 3.87 -22.41 2.13
C CYS A 125 4.29 -23.19 0.87
N LYS A 126 3.71 -24.37 0.63
CA LYS A 126 4.05 -25.22 -0.53
C LYS A 126 3.50 -24.71 -1.85
N ASN A 127 2.48 -23.89 -1.81
CA ASN A 127 1.90 -23.30 -3.01
C ASN A 127 2.69 -22.10 -3.52
N HIS A 128 3.63 -21.60 -2.73
CA HIS A 128 4.41 -20.41 -2.99
C HIS A 128 5.90 -20.74 -3.11
N LYS A 129 6.65 -19.81 -3.69
CA LYS A 129 8.09 -19.89 -3.71
C LYS A 129 8.65 -19.70 -2.31
N GLN A 130 9.52 -20.62 -1.88
CA GLN A 130 10.09 -20.66 -0.54
C GLN A 130 11.54 -20.16 -0.55
N TYR A 131 11.89 -19.36 0.44
CA TYR A 131 13.25 -18.90 0.68
C TYR A 131 14.07 -20.00 1.38
N ASP A 132 15.32 -20.19 0.93
CA ASP A 132 16.26 -21.17 1.49
C ASP A 132 17.59 -20.47 1.85
N GLY A 133 17.73 -20.08 3.11
CA GLY A 133 18.91 -19.39 3.64
C GLY A 133 20.20 -20.21 3.51
N SER A 134 20.12 -21.56 3.45
CA SER A 134 21.30 -22.42 3.28
C SER A 134 21.99 -22.25 1.92
N LYS A 135 21.31 -21.60 0.97
CA LYS A 135 21.81 -21.32 -0.39
C LYS A 135 22.39 -19.92 -0.54
N SER A 136 22.40 -19.11 0.50
CA SER A 136 22.92 -17.75 0.47
C SER A 136 24.17 -17.60 1.33
N ALA A 137 25.24 -17.11 0.74
CA ALA A 137 26.46 -16.82 1.47
C ALA A 137 26.38 -15.54 2.35
N THR A 138 25.33 -14.72 2.16
CA THR A 138 25.09 -13.49 2.93
C THR A 138 23.97 -13.66 3.97
N TYR A 139 23.43 -14.87 4.13
CA TYR A 139 22.44 -15.18 5.15
C TYR A 139 23.04 -15.04 6.55
N GLU A 140 22.34 -14.36 7.43
CA GLU A 140 22.71 -14.14 8.82
C GLU A 140 21.52 -14.58 9.71
N HIS A 141 21.72 -15.65 10.47
CA HIS A 141 20.72 -16.12 11.41
C HIS A 141 20.67 -15.21 12.63
N LEU A 142 19.56 -14.52 12.85
CA LEU A 142 19.32 -13.67 14.01
C LEU A 142 18.51 -14.39 15.08
N GLY A 143 17.57 -15.26 14.68
CA GLY A 143 16.87 -16.19 15.56
C GLY A 143 15.87 -15.54 16.52
N TYR A 144 15.28 -14.39 16.14
CA TYR A 144 14.18 -13.81 16.92
C TYR A 144 12.86 -14.43 16.48
N ASP A 145 12.18 -15.07 17.39
CA ASP A 145 10.88 -15.70 17.10
C ASP A 145 9.83 -14.64 16.74
N LEU A 146 9.09 -14.90 15.66
CA LEU A 146 7.95 -14.11 15.22
C LEU A 146 6.69 -14.95 15.29
N ASP A 147 5.66 -14.41 15.95
CA ASP A 147 4.33 -14.98 16.04
C ASP A 147 3.34 -13.84 15.75
N VAL A 148 2.66 -13.92 14.61
CA VAL A 148 1.72 -12.89 14.13
C VAL A 148 0.36 -13.55 13.93
N GLU A 149 -0.62 -13.08 14.68
CA GLU A 149 -1.99 -13.53 14.61
C GLU A 149 -2.83 -12.55 13.77
N PHE A 150 -3.54 -13.09 12.78
CA PHE A 150 -4.48 -12.34 11.94
C PHE A 150 -5.90 -12.81 12.25
N GLY A 151 -6.90 -12.00 11.92
CA GLY A 151 -8.30 -12.42 12.08
C GLY A 151 -8.68 -13.71 11.34
N THR A 152 -7.85 -14.14 10.38
CA THR A 152 -8.10 -15.30 9.49
C THR A 152 -6.99 -16.33 9.48
N GLY A 153 -5.95 -16.19 10.32
CA GLY A 153 -4.82 -17.14 10.39
C GLY A 153 -3.68 -16.66 11.27
N GLU A 154 -2.63 -17.46 11.33
CA GLU A 154 -1.45 -17.23 12.15
C GLU A 154 -0.19 -17.51 11.31
N LEU A 155 0.82 -16.64 11.42
CA LEU A 155 2.13 -16.84 10.84
C LEU A 155 3.16 -16.95 11.95
N MET A 156 3.91 -18.05 11.98
CA MET A 156 5.03 -18.23 12.90
C MET A 156 6.33 -18.32 12.10
N GLY A 157 7.36 -17.65 12.58
CA GLY A 157 8.64 -17.61 11.89
C GLY A 157 9.77 -17.11 12.75
N GLU A 158 10.86 -16.78 12.10
CA GLU A 158 12.07 -16.21 12.72
C GLU A 158 12.52 -14.99 11.92
N ILE A 159 12.98 -13.95 12.62
CA ILE A 159 13.63 -12.83 11.95
C ILE A 159 15.09 -13.20 11.70
N ASN A 160 15.47 -13.09 10.46
CA ASN A 160 16.82 -13.32 9.95
C ASN A 160 17.24 -12.14 9.04
N ALA A 161 18.47 -12.14 8.54
CA ALA A 161 18.92 -11.11 7.63
C ALA A 161 19.64 -11.69 6.42
N ASP A 162 19.48 -11.04 5.28
CA ASP A 162 20.22 -11.36 4.06
C ASP A 162 20.34 -10.13 3.14
N THR A 163 21.04 -10.27 2.02
CA THR A 163 21.09 -9.26 0.98
C THR A 163 19.75 -9.24 0.22
N ALA A 164 19.12 -8.05 0.11
CA ALA A 164 17.93 -7.84 -0.70
C ALA A 164 18.25 -7.05 -1.97
N PHE A 165 17.43 -7.26 -3.02
CA PHE A 165 17.51 -6.55 -4.28
C PHE A 165 16.11 -6.10 -4.69
N VAL A 166 15.94 -4.82 -4.96
CA VAL A 166 14.65 -4.27 -5.37
C VAL A 166 14.86 -3.15 -6.39
N GLY A 167 14.20 -3.24 -7.56
CA GLY A 167 14.30 -2.22 -8.61
C GLY A 167 15.74 -1.91 -9.08
N GLY A 168 16.70 -2.83 -8.87
CA GLY A 168 18.12 -2.60 -9.16
C GLY A 168 18.93 -2.07 -7.96
N VAL A 169 18.30 -1.75 -6.84
CA VAL A 169 18.98 -1.36 -5.59
C VAL A 169 19.39 -2.62 -4.83
N LYS A 170 20.66 -2.69 -4.43
CA LYS A 170 21.20 -3.75 -3.55
C LYS A 170 21.23 -3.24 -2.10
N ILE A 171 20.56 -3.96 -1.20
CA ILE A 171 20.43 -3.62 0.20
C ILE A 171 21.11 -4.71 1.02
N ALA A 172 22.18 -4.37 1.74
CA ALA A 172 22.90 -5.32 2.57
C ALA A 172 22.18 -5.55 3.90
N LYS A 173 22.23 -6.78 4.42
CA LYS A 173 21.71 -7.12 5.76
C LYS A 173 20.28 -6.64 5.98
N GLN A 174 19.41 -6.91 5.03
CA GLN A 174 17.99 -6.64 5.18
C GLN A 174 17.38 -7.68 6.11
N GLU A 175 16.79 -7.22 7.20
CA GLU A 175 16.05 -8.06 8.14
C GLU A 175 14.69 -8.44 7.53
N PHE A 176 14.31 -9.71 7.68
CA PHE A 176 13.03 -10.24 7.19
C PHE A 176 12.56 -11.41 8.06
N ALA A 177 11.26 -11.66 8.06
CA ALA A 177 10.66 -12.81 8.70
C ALA A 177 10.68 -14.01 7.74
N GLU A 178 11.32 -15.07 8.16
CA GLU A 178 11.32 -16.36 7.48
C GLU A 178 10.22 -17.22 8.11
N ILE A 179 9.06 -17.36 7.41
CA ILE A 179 7.87 -18.03 7.92
C ILE A 179 8.05 -19.55 7.87
N VAL A 180 7.97 -20.21 9.00
CA VAL A 180 8.15 -21.66 9.16
C VAL A 180 6.83 -22.39 9.39
N ARG A 181 5.76 -21.68 9.76
CA ARG A 181 4.39 -22.19 9.87
C ARG A 181 3.40 -21.15 9.38
N GLU A 182 2.44 -21.62 8.64
CA GLU A 182 1.33 -20.81 8.12
C GLU A 182 0.03 -21.55 8.40
N ASN A 183 -0.83 -20.94 9.21
CA ASN A 183 -2.13 -21.48 9.58
C ASN A 183 -3.23 -20.53 9.08
N GLY A 184 -4.14 -21.05 8.25
CA GLY A 184 -5.25 -20.29 7.65
C GLY A 184 -5.24 -20.34 6.12
N ASP A 185 -6.42 -20.17 5.53
CA ASP A 185 -6.63 -20.31 4.08
C ASP A 185 -6.27 -19.06 3.28
N VAL A 186 -6.14 -17.91 3.94
CA VAL A 186 -5.97 -16.60 3.27
C VAL A 186 -4.67 -16.54 2.47
N PHE A 187 -3.56 -16.93 3.09
CA PHE A 187 -2.27 -16.93 2.41
C PHE A 187 -2.14 -18.09 1.43
N ALA A 188 -2.70 -19.26 1.77
CA ALA A 188 -2.67 -20.44 0.93
C ALA A 188 -3.33 -20.24 -0.45
N GLN A 189 -4.25 -19.29 -0.55
CA GLN A 189 -4.98 -18.95 -1.78
C GLN A 189 -4.49 -17.64 -2.44
N SER A 190 -3.48 -16.99 -1.87
CA SER A 190 -2.89 -15.77 -2.45
C SER A 190 -2.01 -16.10 -3.66
N ASP A 191 -1.78 -15.12 -4.54
CA ASP A 191 -0.92 -15.25 -5.72
C ASP A 191 0.48 -14.65 -5.50
N PHE A 192 0.89 -14.41 -4.24
CA PHE A 192 2.18 -13.82 -3.89
C PHE A 192 2.95 -14.70 -2.89
N ASP A 193 4.27 -14.61 -2.92
CA ASP A 193 5.20 -15.39 -2.08
C ASP A 193 5.45 -14.74 -0.72
N GLY A 194 5.07 -13.48 -0.54
CA GLY A 194 5.27 -12.72 0.68
C GLY A 194 4.87 -11.25 0.57
N ILE A 195 5.15 -10.49 1.62
CA ILE A 195 4.86 -9.04 1.71
C ILE A 195 6.14 -8.28 2.04
N VAL A 196 6.27 -7.08 1.49
CA VAL A 196 7.32 -6.10 1.81
C VAL A 196 6.67 -4.87 2.42
N GLY A 197 6.80 -4.72 3.73
CA GLY A 197 6.27 -3.58 4.45
C GLY A 197 7.04 -2.30 4.18
N LEU A 198 6.30 -1.19 3.96
CA LEU A 198 6.83 0.14 3.67
C LEU A 198 6.31 1.22 4.65
N ALA A 199 5.69 0.81 5.77
CA ALA A 199 5.32 1.70 6.86
C ALA A 199 6.55 2.12 7.71
N TYR A 200 6.30 2.86 8.77
CA TYR A 200 7.37 3.36 9.64
C TYR A 200 7.97 2.26 10.53
N PRO A 201 9.25 2.40 10.94
CA PRO A 201 9.94 1.39 11.77
C PRO A 201 9.33 1.23 13.16
N SER A 202 8.57 2.19 13.66
CA SER A 202 7.82 2.06 14.92
C SER A 202 6.75 0.97 14.88
N MET A 203 6.33 0.53 13.68
CA MET A 203 5.43 -0.60 13.47
C MET A 203 6.16 -1.93 13.34
N ALA A 204 7.46 -1.89 13.02
CA ALA A 204 8.21 -3.12 12.76
C ALA A 204 8.41 -3.96 14.03
N ALA A 205 8.29 -5.28 13.90
CA ALA A 205 8.61 -6.22 14.97
C ALA A 205 10.06 -6.01 15.42
N TYR A 206 10.30 -6.03 16.74
CA TYR A 206 11.60 -5.82 17.37
C TYR A 206 12.33 -4.53 16.98
N ASN A 207 11.62 -3.54 16.40
CA ASN A 207 12.19 -2.30 15.83
C ASN A 207 13.25 -2.57 14.75
N PHE A 208 13.17 -3.65 14.02
CA PHE A 208 14.00 -3.91 12.85
C PHE A 208 13.71 -2.89 11.74
N ASN A 209 14.71 -2.68 10.87
CA ASN A 209 14.52 -1.69 9.81
C ASN A 209 13.64 -2.24 8.70
N PRO A 210 12.49 -1.61 8.38
CA PRO A 210 11.79 -1.86 7.14
C PRO A 210 12.70 -1.69 5.92
N LEU A 211 12.30 -2.23 4.76
CA LEU A 211 13.10 -2.16 3.54
C LEU A 211 13.54 -0.73 3.23
N PHE A 212 12.61 0.22 3.27
CA PHE A 212 12.88 1.60 2.89
C PHE A 212 13.78 2.32 3.91
N ASP A 213 13.62 2.01 5.20
CA ASP A 213 14.48 2.54 6.26
C ASP A 213 15.93 2.03 6.13
N ASN A 214 16.11 0.79 5.71
CA ASN A 214 17.43 0.24 5.46
C ASN A 214 18.07 0.86 4.20
N ILE A 215 17.28 1.15 3.17
CA ILE A 215 17.70 1.94 1.99
C ILE A 215 18.19 3.34 2.43
N ILE A 216 17.43 4.02 3.27
CA ILE A 216 17.78 5.34 3.84
C ILE A 216 19.10 5.26 4.64
N LYS A 217 19.17 4.30 5.57
CA LYS A 217 20.34 4.09 6.44
C LYS A 217 21.63 3.85 5.64
N GLN A 218 21.52 3.13 4.53
CA GLN A 218 22.64 2.84 3.63
C GLN A 218 22.87 3.94 2.57
N LYS A 219 22.06 4.99 2.55
CA LYS A 219 22.15 6.13 1.60
C LYS A 219 22.15 5.66 0.13
N LEU A 220 21.23 4.76 -0.21
CA LEU A 220 21.17 4.15 -1.53
C LEU A 220 20.40 5.01 -2.55
N LEU A 221 19.67 6.02 -2.09
CA LEU A 221 18.90 6.96 -2.90
C LEU A 221 19.36 8.40 -2.64
N ASP A 222 19.17 9.28 -3.60
CA ASP A 222 19.45 10.71 -3.47
C ASP A 222 18.32 11.45 -2.73
N ARG A 223 17.09 10.91 -2.80
CA ARG A 223 15.89 11.39 -2.11
C ARG A 223 15.17 10.22 -1.45
N ASN A 224 14.78 10.38 -0.21
CA ASN A 224 14.09 9.33 0.54
C ASN A 224 12.58 9.38 0.28
N VAL A 225 12.21 9.11 -0.95
CA VAL A 225 10.84 9.17 -1.46
C VAL A 225 10.55 7.91 -2.24
N PHE A 226 9.33 7.40 -2.12
CA PHE A 226 8.80 6.40 -3.05
C PHE A 226 7.39 6.79 -3.49
N SER A 227 6.93 6.22 -4.61
CA SER A 227 5.64 6.57 -5.18
C SER A 227 5.00 5.39 -5.89
N PHE A 228 3.66 5.36 -5.92
CA PHE A 228 2.87 4.33 -6.57
C PHE A 228 1.98 4.89 -7.66
N TYR A 229 1.93 4.15 -8.76
CA TYR A 229 0.94 4.26 -9.81
C TYR A 229 0.22 2.92 -9.98
N PHE A 230 -1.09 2.90 -9.79
CA PHE A 230 -1.93 1.73 -9.99
C PHE A 230 -2.80 1.90 -11.23
N SER A 231 -2.51 1.12 -12.26
CA SER A 231 -3.33 1.09 -13.47
C SER A 231 -4.58 0.25 -13.26
N ARG A 232 -5.72 0.76 -13.70
CA ARG A 232 -6.99 0.02 -13.71
C ARG A 232 -7.15 -0.90 -14.91
N GLN A 233 -6.25 -0.84 -15.90
CA GLN A 233 -6.32 -1.68 -17.08
C GLN A 233 -5.89 -3.11 -16.73
N GLU A 234 -6.80 -4.06 -16.92
CA GLU A 234 -6.51 -5.48 -16.73
C GLU A 234 -5.39 -5.95 -17.67
N GLY A 235 -4.52 -6.82 -17.13
CA GLY A 235 -3.42 -7.41 -17.90
C GLY A 235 -2.33 -6.42 -18.33
N SER A 236 -2.42 -5.15 -17.93
CA SER A 236 -1.38 -4.19 -18.23
C SER A 236 -0.29 -4.25 -17.14
N ARG A 237 0.98 -4.38 -17.57
CA ARG A 237 2.15 -4.18 -16.72
C ARG A 237 2.46 -2.69 -16.54
N SER A 238 1.43 -1.86 -16.43
CA SER A 238 1.59 -0.40 -16.37
C SER A 238 1.64 0.14 -14.96
N SER A 239 1.26 -0.63 -13.94
CA SER A 239 1.41 -0.22 -12.55
C SER A 239 2.88 -0.18 -12.14
N GLU A 240 3.25 0.75 -11.28
CA GLU A 240 4.65 1.03 -10.98
C GLU A 240 4.84 1.49 -9.54
N LEU A 241 5.86 0.94 -8.88
CA LEU A 241 6.49 1.49 -7.68
C LEU A 241 7.81 2.14 -8.07
N THR A 242 8.00 3.39 -7.70
CA THR A 242 9.22 4.17 -7.99
C THR A 242 9.93 4.51 -6.69
N PHE A 243 11.24 4.22 -6.58
CA PHE A 243 12.09 4.69 -5.47
C PHE A 243 12.97 5.87 -5.91
N GLY A 244 13.19 6.81 -5.01
CA GLY A 244 14.04 7.99 -5.20
C GLY A 244 13.29 9.19 -5.81
N GLY A 245 11.98 9.09 -6.04
CA GLY A 245 11.19 10.17 -6.61
C GLY A 245 9.79 9.75 -7.03
N TRP A 246 9.26 10.43 -8.05
CA TRP A 246 7.97 10.16 -8.68
C TRP A 246 8.03 10.42 -10.18
N ASP A 247 7.10 9.84 -10.93
CA ASP A 247 7.01 9.98 -12.38
C ASP A 247 5.80 10.84 -12.78
N THR A 248 6.06 12.00 -13.36
CA THR A 248 5.02 12.95 -13.82
C THR A 248 4.23 12.45 -15.02
N ASP A 249 4.70 11.40 -15.69
CA ASP A 249 3.95 10.79 -16.80
C ASP A 249 2.73 10.01 -16.31
N HIS A 250 2.68 9.65 -15.02
CA HIS A 250 1.60 8.85 -14.43
C HIS A 250 0.48 9.66 -13.78
N PHE A 251 0.60 10.98 -13.67
CA PHE A 251 -0.47 11.80 -13.11
C PHE A 251 -0.66 13.10 -13.87
N GLN A 252 -1.74 13.80 -13.57
CA GLN A 252 -2.09 15.10 -14.12
C GLN A 252 -2.49 16.07 -13.00
N GLY A 253 -2.33 17.37 -13.27
CA GLY A 253 -2.62 18.41 -12.28
C GLY A 253 -1.48 18.57 -11.27
N GLU A 254 -1.81 19.15 -10.14
CA GLU A 254 -0.88 19.45 -9.05
C GLU A 254 -0.80 18.27 -8.07
N LEU A 255 0.38 18.01 -7.56
CA LEU A 255 0.65 17.05 -6.50
C LEU A 255 0.53 17.78 -5.15
N HIS A 256 -0.52 17.48 -4.39
CA HIS A 256 -0.78 18.08 -3.08
C HIS A 256 -0.27 17.16 -1.98
N PHE A 257 0.54 17.73 -1.06
CA PHE A 257 1.14 16.98 0.05
C PHE A 257 0.43 17.27 1.38
N HIS A 258 0.21 16.20 2.15
CA HIS A 258 -0.41 16.19 3.47
C HIS A 258 0.56 15.64 4.51
N ASN A 259 0.70 16.29 5.66
CA ASN A 259 1.65 15.90 6.69
C ASN A 259 1.20 14.62 7.41
N VAL A 260 2.15 13.71 7.65
CA VAL A 260 1.92 12.53 8.49
C VAL A 260 1.80 12.98 9.95
N VAL A 261 0.70 12.61 10.59
CA VAL A 261 0.39 13.01 11.97
C VAL A 261 0.81 11.97 13.02
N ASN A 262 1.03 10.72 12.61
CA ASN A 262 1.60 9.68 13.46
C ASN A 262 2.48 8.74 12.63
N LYS A 263 3.76 8.65 12.98
CA LYS A 263 4.77 7.85 12.29
C LYS A 263 4.71 6.37 12.72
N TYR A 264 3.56 5.77 12.58
CA TYR A 264 3.29 4.34 12.71
C TYR A 264 2.74 3.83 11.38
N TYR A 265 1.59 4.37 10.95
CA TYR A 265 1.09 4.33 9.59
C TYR A 265 1.49 5.59 8.81
N TRP A 266 1.23 5.61 7.52
CA TRP A 266 1.14 6.83 6.73
C TRP A 266 -0.21 7.51 7.01
N LEU A 267 -0.34 7.98 8.25
CA LEU A 267 -1.58 8.49 8.83
C LEU A 267 -1.67 9.99 8.64
N LEU A 268 -2.76 10.46 8.04
CA LEU A 268 -3.03 11.85 7.72
C LEU A 268 -4.29 12.31 8.45
N ASP A 269 -4.40 13.62 8.73
CA ASP A 269 -5.67 14.20 9.13
C ASP A 269 -6.55 14.40 7.88
N ALA A 270 -7.86 14.19 8.05
CA ALA A 270 -8.87 14.51 7.06
C ALA A 270 -9.86 15.51 7.67
N ASP A 271 -10.19 16.56 6.91
CA ASP A 271 -11.12 17.60 7.34
C ASP A 271 -12.55 17.05 7.37
N ASN A 272 -12.93 16.28 6.34
CA ASN A 272 -14.27 15.71 6.21
C ASN A 272 -14.35 14.60 5.16
N ILE A 273 -15.45 13.85 5.21
CA ILE A 273 -15.90 12.92 4.17
C ILE A 273 -17.30 13.32 3.76
N LEU A 274 -17.45 13.77 2.50
CA LEU A 274 -18.70 14.31 1.98
C LEU A 274 -19.37 13.32 1.01
N VAL A 275 -20.69 13.27 1.06
CA VAL A 275 -21.51 12.51 0.09
C VAL A 275 -22.29 13.50 -0.74
N ASN A 276 -21.99 13.59 -2.04
CA ASN A 276 -22.54 14.58 -2.97
C ASN A 276 -22.41 16.04 -2.44
N GLY A 277 -21.25 16.33 -1.81
CA GLY A 277 -20.95 17.62 -1.20
C GLY A 277 -21.65 17.90 0.14
N GLN A 278 -22.40 16.94 0.67
CA GLN A 278 -23.08 17.06 1.97
C GLN A 278 -22.29 16.36 3.06
N ASP A 279 -22.15 17.01 4.21
CA ASP A 279 -21.60 16.43 5.43
C ASP A 279 -22.67 15.59 6.13
N LEU A 280 -22.45 14.27 6.14
CA LEU A 280 -23.29 13.31 6.85
C LEU A 280 -22.84 13.09 8.31
N GLY A 281 -21.80 13.78 8.74
CA GLY A 281 -21.23 13.68 10.07
C GLY A 281 -20.35 12.45 10.27
N LEU A 282 -19.77 11.91 9.21
CA LEU A 282 -18.79 10.80 9.26
C LEU A 282 -17.50 11.19 9.98
N CYS A 283 -17.23 12.50 10.11
CA CYS A 283 -16.03 13.04 10.76
C CYS A 283 -16.35 13.88 12.01
N LYS A 284 -17.44 13.61 12.73
CA LYS A 284 -17.89 14.41 13.90
C LYS A 284 -16.84 14.61 14.99
N HIS A 285 -15.92 13.66 15.12
CA HIS A 285 -14.89 13.67 16.15
C HIS A 285 -13.48 13.86 15.58
N GLY A 286 -13.37 14.38 14.37
CA GLY A 286 -12.17 14.39 13.57
C GLY A 286 -12.02 13.09 12.80
N CYS A 287 -11.47 13.16 11.60
CA CYS A 287 -11.16 12.00 10.78
C CYS A 287 -9.66 11.87 10.60
N LYS A 288 -9.24 10.62 10.51
CA LYS A 288 -7.89 10.26 10.06
C LYS A 288 -7.99 9.29 8.90
N VAL A 289 -7.03 9.36 8.00
CA VAL A 289 -6.94 8.44 6.87
C VAL A 289 -5.55 7.85 6.78
N VAL A 290 -5.46 6.56 6.45
CA VAL A 290 -4.21 5.85 6.18
C VAL A 290 -4.11 5.61 4.68
N ALA A 291 -3.01 6.00 4.05
CA ALA A 291 -2.72 5.63 2.66
C ALA A 291 -2.06 4.25 2.65
N ASP A 292 -2.83 3.23 2.26
CA ASP A 292 -2.44 1.82 2.41
C ASP A 292 -2.52 1.05 1.10
N THR A 293 -1.35 0.69 0.55
CA THR A 293 -1.22 -0.08 -0.70
C THR A 293 -1.39 -1.58 -0.52
N GLY A 294 -1.50 -2.06 0.72
CA GLY A 294 -1.78 -3.46 1.06
C GLY A 294 -3.27 -3.76 1.21
N THR A 295 -4.14 -2.74 1.22
CA THR A 295 -5.58 -2.87 1.35
C THR A 295 -6.26 -2.57 0.01
N SER A 296 -7.14 -3.46 -0.46
CA SER A 296 -7.83 -3.26 -1.76
C SER A 296 -9.02 -2.30 -1.66
N LEU A 297 -9.73 -2.29 -0.53
CA LEU A 297 -10.99 -1.58 -0.35
C LEU A 297 -10.82 -0.23 0.38
N LEU A 298 -11.87 0.57 0.38
CA LEU A 298 -12.04 1.64 1.36
C LEU A 298 -12.51 1.02 2.66
N THR A 299 -11.76 1.20 3.75
CA THR A 299 -12.20 0.73 5.06
C THR A 299 -12.46 1.89 5.99
N GLY A 300 -13.35 1.73 6.93
CA GLY A 300 -13.67 2.78 7.88
C GLY A 300 -14.28 2.24 9.17
N PRO A 301 -14.41 3.10 10.20
CA PRO A 301 -15.07 2.74 11.45
C PRO A 301 -16.47 2.16 11.16
N SER A 302 -16.81 1.07 11.83
CA SER A 302 -18.02 0.29 11.56
C SER A 302 -19.29 1.14 11.55
N ASP A 303 -19.48 1.98 12.56
CA ASP A 303 -20.67 2.81 12.70
C ASP A 303 -20.79 3.83 11.54
N ASP A 304 -19.69 4.53 11.21
CA ASP A 304 -19.65 5.50 10.14
C ASP A 304 -19.87 4.83 8.78
N LEU A 305 -19.22 3.70 8.56
CA LEU A 305 -19.29 2.98 7.29
C LEU A 305 -20.69 2.41 7.05
N TYR A 306 -21.34 1.82 8.04
CA TYR A 306 -22.71 1.33 7.89
C TYR A 306 -23.68 2.47 7.56
N GLY A 307 -23.54 3.64 8.21
CA GLY A 307 -24.31 4.84 7.89
C GLY A 307 -24.10 5.33 6.45
N LEU A 308 -22.86 5.28 5.97
CA LEU A 308 -22.51 5.58 4.59
C LEU A 308 -23.17 4.59 3.61
N LEU A 309 -23.05 3.29 3.84
CA LEU A 309 -23.62 2.25 2.98
C LEU A 309 -25.15 2.35 2.89
N ASP A 310 -25.84 2.67 3.99
CA ASP A 310 -27.28 2.93 4.00
C ASP A 310 -27.65 4.12 3.11
N THR A 311 -26.83 5.18 3.16
CA THR A 311 -27.04 6.37 2.33
C THR A 311 -26.79 6.10 0.84
N LEU A 312 -25.75 5.34 0.51
CA LEU A 312 -25.43 4.98 -0.87
C LEU A 312 -26.50 4.07 -1.49
N ASN A 313 -27.04 3.13 -0.71
CA ASN A 313 -28.10 2.22 -1.13
C ASN A 313 -27.86 1.60 -2.51
N ILE A 314 -26.70 0.95 -2.69
CA ILE A 314 -26.27 0.34 -3.95
C ILE A 314 -27.22 -0.80 -4.31
N ASP A 315 -27.85 -0.75 -5.51
CA ASP A 315 -28.69 -1.82 -6.03
C ASP A 315 -27.83 -3.00 -6.51
N GLU A 316 -28.04 -4.18 -5.90
CA GLU A 316 -27.27 -5.40 -6.21
C GLU A 316 -27.36 -5.80 -7.70
N ASN A 317 -28.42 -5.41 -8.40
CA ASN A 317 -28.59 -5.65 -9.84
C ASN A 317 -28.03 -4.50 -10.69
N CYS A 318 -27.22 -3.63 -10.11
CA CYS A 318 -26.53 -2.53 -10.79
C CYS A 318 -27.44 -1.44 -11.41
N LYS A 319 -28.72 -1.37 -11.04
CA LYS A 319 -29.69 -0.50 -11.70
C LYS A 319 -29.47 0.99 -11.43
N ASN A 320 -28.91 1.34 -10.25
CA ASN A 320 -28.76 2.72 -9.81
C ASN A 320 -27.31 3.25 -9.84
N VAL A 321 -26.35 2.50 -10.38
CA VAL A 321 -24.92 2.89 -10.32
C VAL A 321 -24.66 4.28 -10.90
N LYS A 322 -25.38 4.66 -11.97
CA LYS A 322 -25.24 5.99 -12.60
C LYS A 322 -25.81 7.13 -11.76
N GLU A 323 -26.67 6.83 -10.79
CA GLU A 323 -27.38 7.78 -9.94
C GLU A 323 -26.69 7.91 -8.56
N LEU A 324 -25.73 7.03 -8.26
CA LEU A 324 -25.03 7.04 -6.98
C LEU A 324 -24.23 8.32 -6.79
N PRO A 325 -24.19 8.85 -5.56
CA PRO A 325 -23.56 10.11 -5.27
C PRO A 325 -22.03 10.02 -5.35
N LYS A 326 -21.40 11.17 -5.57
CA LYS A 326 -19.95 11.32 -5.43
C LYS A 326 -19.57 11.24 -3.96
N LEU A 327 -18.51 10.50 -3.65
CA LEU A 327 -17.86 10.46 -2.34
C LEU A 327 -16.60 11.32 -2.40
N THR A 328 -16.44 12.27 -1.47
CA THR A 328 -15.30 13.20 -1.45
C THR A 328 -14.56 13.12 -0.12
N PHE A 329 -13.28 12.74 -0.15
CA PHE A 329 -12.37 12.90 0.98
C PHE A 329 -11.75 14.29 0.92
N VAL A 330 -11.84 15.05 2.00
CA VAL A 330 -11.27 16.42 2.10
C VAL A 330 -10.06 16.38 3.02
N LEU A 331 -8.88 16.70 2.48
CA LEU A 331 -7.61 16.75 3.21
C LEU A 331 -6.98 18.12 3.00
N ASP A 332 -6.71 18.86 4.06
CA ASP A 332 -6.15 20.24 4.02
C ASP A 332 -6.91 21.16 3.04
N GLY A 333 -8.24 21.04 2.99
CA GLY A 333 -9.12 21.80 2.08
C GLY A 333 -9.08 21.31 0.62
N ILE A 334 -8.35 20.26 0.28
CA ILE A 334 -8.28 19.68 -1.06
C ILE A 334 -9.27 18.53 -1.17
N ASN A 335 -10.07 18.52 -2.24
CA ASN A 335 -11.09 17.53 -2.49
C ASN A 335 -10.54 16.36 -3.33
N TYR A 336 -10.72 15.15 -2.85
CA TYR A 336 -10.41 13.89 -3.53
C TYR A 336 -11.71 13.16 -3.82
N ASP A 337 -12.22 13.35 -5.02
CA ASP A 337 -13.53 12.86 -5.46
C ASP A 337 -13.45 11.42 -5.97
N LEU A 338 -14.34 10.56 -5.50
CA LEU A 338 -14.60 9.21 -6.02
C LEU A 338 -16.02 9.19 -6.62
N ASP A 339 -16.12 8.82 -7.90
CA ASP A 339 -17.39 8.60 -8.56
C ASP A 339 -17.87 7.15 -8.33
N ALA A 340 -19.12 6.85 -8.62
CA ALA A 340 -19.67 5.50 -8.41
C ALA A 340 -18.80 4.39 -9.05
N ASN A 341 -18.24 4.66 -10.24
CA ASN A 341 -17.36 3.71 -10.93
C ASN A 341 -16.02 3.46 -10.21
N ASP A 342 -15.67 4.30 -9.24
CA ASP A 342 -14.46 4.12 -8.45
C ASP A 342 -14.72 3.21 -7.23
N TYR A 343 -15.91 3.30 -6.61
CA TYR A 343 -16.24 2.62 -5.35
C TYR A 343 -17.31 1.53 -5.46
N VAL A 344 -17.81 1.22 -6.65
CA VAL A 344 -18.72 0.09 -6.89
C VAL A 344 -18.01 -0.96 -7.75
N MET A 345 -17.91 -2.18 -7.24
CA MET A 345 -17.44 -3.34 -8.00
C MET A 345 -18.60 -4.00 -8.70
N LYS A 346 -18.41 -4.43 -9.96
CA LYS A 346 -19.31 -5.33 -10.69
C LYS A 346 -18.71 -6.71 -10.70
N ILE A 347 -19.50 -7.70 -10.32
CA ILE A 347 -19.08 -9.09 -10.20
C ILE A 347 -19.97 -9.94 -11.07
N ASP A 348 -19.39 -10.79 -11.93
CA ASP A 348 -20.15 -11.75 -12.75
C ASP A 348 -20.64 -12.95 -11.93
N SER A 349 -21.43 -13.84 -12.56
CA SER A 349 -21.94 -15.05 -11.92
C SER A 349 -20.86 -16.05 -11.48
N GLN A 350 -19.61 -15.86 -11.90
CA GLN A 350 -18.46 -16.66 -11.50
C GLN A 350 -17.66 -15.99 -10.37
N GLY A 351 -18.08 -14.76 -9.96
CA GLY A 351 -17.41 -13.97 -8.94
C GLY A 351 -16.22 -13.16 -9.48
N ASN A 352 -16.10 -12.98 -10.81
CA ASN A 352 -15.04 -12.17 -11.39
C ASN A 352 -15.47 -10.70 -11.48
N GLU A 353 -14.53 -9.78 -11.20
CA GLU A 353 -14.76 -8.36 -11.43
C GLU A 353 -14.87 -8.08 -12.94
N VAL A 354 -15.88 -7.33 -13.34
CA VAL A 354 -16.10 -6.94 -14.74
C VAL A 354 -15.68 -5.49 -14.93
N ALA A 355 -14.73 -5.25 -15.83
CA ALA A 355 -14.22 -3.91 -16.12
C ALA A 355 -15.30 -2.96 -16.66
N TYR A 356 -15.25 -1.69 -16.25
CA TYR A 356 -16.21 -0.66 -16.68
C TYR A 356 -16.12 -0.28 -18.17
N ASP A 357 -14.96 -0.44 -18.79
CA ASP A 357 -14.69 0.02 -20.17
C ASP A 357 -15.50 -0.71 -21.27
N THR A 358 -16.13 -1.84 -20.94
CA THR A 358 -17.01 -2.55 -21.90
C THR A 358 -18.35 -1.86 -22.12
N PHE A 359 -18.64 -0.72 -21.45
CA PHE A 359 -19.95 -0.07 -21.42
C PHE A 359 -20.02 1.29 -22.13
N ALA A 360 -19.08 1.61 -23.02
CA ALA A 360 -19.05 2.89 -23.73
C ALA A 360 -20.25 3.11 -24.69
N SER A 361 -21.08 2.09 -24.97
CA SER A 361 -22.30 2.24 -25.77
C SER A 361 -23.56 1.90 -24.96
N SER A 362 -24.56 2.77 -25.02
CA SER A 362 -25.84 2.64 -24.32
C SER A 362 -26.64 1.38 -24.66
N ASP A 363 -26.27 0.67 -25.74
CA ASP A 363 -26.99 -0.51 -26.23
C ASP A 363 -26.44 -1.84 -25.71
N SER A 364 -25.20 -1.87 -25.18
CA SER A 364 -24.61 -3.09 -24.61
C SER A 364 -25.10 -3.44 -23.19
N PHE A 365 -25.82 -2.52 -22.54
CA PHE A 365 -26.43 -2.77 -21.22
C PHE A 365 -27.51 -3.87 -21.26
N VAL A 366 -28.07 -4.14 -22.43
CA VAL A 366 -29.17 -5.09 -22.60
C VAL A 366 -28.69 -6.53 -22.85
N GLU A 367 -27.45 -6.69 -23.37
CA GLU A 367 -26.93 -8.03 -23.73
C GLU A 367 -26.15 -8.74 -22.61
N MET A 368 -25.60 -8.01 -21.61
CA MET A 368 -25.01 -8.62 -20.41
C MET A 368 -26.01 -8.75 -19.25
N GLY A 369 -27.30 -8.62 -19.54
CA GLY A 369 -28.39 -8.74 -18.59
C GLY A 369 -28.40 -10.08 -17.87
N ALA A 370 -28.74 -10.03 -16.62
CA ALA A 370 -29.15 -11.08 -15.68
C ALA A 370 -28.08 -11.71 -14.76
N ASN A 371 -26.78 -11.56 -14.96
CA ASN A 371 -25.79 -12.28 -14.15
C ASN A 371 -24.67 -11.43 -13.52
N CYS A 372 -24.78 -10.10 -13.50
CA CYS A 372 -23.83 -9.25 -12.77
C CYS A 372 -24.44 -8.72 -11.49
N GLN A 373 -23.64 -8.72 -10.41
CA GLN A 373 -24.01 -8.10 -9.14
C GLN A 373 -23.11 -6.89 -8.88
N CYS A 374 -23.68 -5.85 -8.27
CA CYS A 374 -22.95 -4.67 -7.83
C CYS A 374 -22.83 -4.65 -6.31
N VAL A 375 -21.59 -4.44 -5.85
CA VAL A 375 -21.28 -4.29 -4.43
C VAL A 375 -20.39 -3.09 -4.21
N GLY A 376 -20.50 -2.42 -3.06
CA GLY A 376 -19.58 -1.33 -2.71
C GLY A 376 -18.20 -1.86 -2.34
N SER A 377 -17.16 -1.18 -2.79
CA SER A 377 -15.76 -1.47 -2.43
C SER A 377 -15.44 -0.98 -1.01
N PHE A 378 -16.21 -1.44 -0.02
CA PHE A 378 -16.12 -0.98 1.36
C PHE A 378 -16.03 -2.14 2.34
N MET A 379 -15.31 -1.94 3.45
CA MET A 379 -15.19 -2.91 4.52
C MET A 379 -15.15 -2.21 5.88
N PRO A 380 -15.92 -2.65 6.88
CA PRO A 380 -15.81 -2.12 8.24
C PRO A 380 -14.51 -2.59 8.90
N LEU A 381 -13.82 -1.67 9.55
CA LEU A 381 -12.62 -1.95 10.33
C LEU A 381 -12.47 -0.92 11.45
N ASP A 382 -12.47 -1.38 12.68
CA ASP A 382 -12.27 -0.55 13.86
C ASP A 382 -10.81 -0.62 14.30
N ILE A 383 -10.03 0.40 13.92
CA ILE A 383 -8.63 0.56 14.38
C ILE A 383 -8.65 1.09 15.81
N PRO A 384 -8.03 0.38 16.79
CA PRO A 384 -8.05 0.81 18.18
C PRO A 384 -7.16 2.05 18.41
N SER A 385 -7.48 2.80 19.49
CA SER A 385 -6.57 3.85 19.98
C SER A 385 -5.19 3.26 20.35
N PRO A 386 -4.08 3.98 20.16
CA PRO A 386 -3.99 5.40 19.81
C PRO A 386 -4.03 5.71 18.30
N ASN A 387 -4.03 4.71 17.42
CA ASN A 387 -3.93 4.91 15.98
C ASN A 387 -5.28 5.15 15.30
N GLY A 388 -6.37 4.72 15.91
CA GLY A 388 -7.72 4.89 15.41
C GLY A 388 -8.57 5.86 16.26
N PRO A 389 -9.84 6.08 15.85
CA PRO A 389 -10.44 5.55 14.62
C PRO A 389 -9.86 6.19 13.37
N ALA A 390 -9.74 5.43 12.30
CA ALA A 390 -9.23 5.92 11.02
C ALA A 390 -9.88 5.19 9.84
N TRP A 391 -9.98 5.89 8.70
CA TRP A 391 -10.30 5.28 7.42
C TRP A 391 -9.03 4.80 6.74
N ILE A 392 -9.12 3.76 5.91
CA ILE A 392 -8.03 3.30 5.07
C ILE A 392 -8.36 3.58 3.61
N LEU A 393 -7.49 4.33 2.96
CA LEU A 393 -7.53 4.62 1.53
C LEU A 393 -6.72 3.55 0.80
N GLY A 394 -7.39 2.45 0.45
CA GLY A 394 -6.79 1.32 -0.27
C GLY A 394 -6.79 1.51 -1.78
N ASP A 395 -6.64 0.41 -2.54
CA ASP A 395 -6.54 0.44 -4.02
C ASP A 395 -7.71 1.14 -4.69
N THR A 396 -8.92 1.04 -4.12
CA THR A 396 -10.11 1.79 -4.58
C THR A 396 -9.83 3.29 -4.69
N PHE A 397 -9.07 3.88 -3.77
CA PHE A 397 -8.64 5.28 -3.80
C PHE A 397 -7.33 5.44 -4.60
N LEU A 398 -6.32 4.63 -4.31
CA LEU A 398 -4.98 4.76 -4.84
C LEU A 398 -4.87 4.46 -6.34
N SER A 399 -5.82 3.71 -6.92
CA SER A 399 -5.91 3.56 -8.38
C SER A 399 -6.47 4.79 -9.10
N LYS A 400 -7.18 5.67 -8.37
CA LYS A 400 -7.64 6.97 -8.90
C LYS A 400 -6.64 8.08 -8.66
N PHE A 401 -5.87 7.98 -7.60
CA PHE A 401 -4.90 9.01 -7.20
C PHE A 401 -3.50 8.40 -7.10
N TYR A 402 -2.60 8.93 -7.92
CA TYR A 402 -1.16 8.67 -7.80
C TYR A 402 -0.69 9.10 -6.43
N SER A 403 0.09 8.28 -5.74
CA SER A 403 0.53 8.53 -4.37
C SER A 403 2.05 8.62 -4.25
N VAL A 404 2.53 9.57 -3.44
CA VAL A 404 3.94 9.84 -3.17
C VAL A 404 4.18 9.84 -1.67
N TYR A 405 5.10 9.03 -1.20
CA TYR A 405 5.46 8.86 0.21
C TYR A 405 6.84 9.47 0.46
N ASP A 406 6.86 10.64 1.09
CA ASP A 406 8.07 11.46 1.28
C ASP A 406 8.56 11.35 2.73
N ARG A 407 9.60 10.50 2.94
CA ARG A 407 10.22 10.29 4.25
C ARG A 407 11.17 11.42 4.67
N ASP A 408 11.65 12.23 3.71
CA ASP A 408 12.50 13.38 4.05
C ASP A 408 11.68 14.47 4.76
N ASN A 409 10.39 14.57 4.44
CA ASN A 409 9.48 15.58 5.00
C ASN A 409 8.30 14.98 5.79
N ASP A 410 8.23 13.65 5.95
CA ASP A 410 7.13 12.92 6.62
C ASP A 410 5.75 13.37 6.13
N ARG A 411 5.46 13.17 4.84
CA ARG A 411 4.21 13.58 4.19
C ARG A 411 3.83 12.63 3.06
N VAL A 412 2.55 12.61 2.72
CA VAL A 412 2.03 11.87 1.57
C VAL A 412 1.45 12.84 0.56
N GLY A 413 1.80 12.69 -0.70
CA GLY A 413 1.27 13.49 -1.81
C GLY A 413 0.28 12.71 -2.66
N PHE A 414 -0.80 13.37 -3.11
CA PHE A 414 -1.76 12.80 -4.04
C PHE A 414 -1.97 13.71 -5.25
N ALA A 415 -2.09 13.10 -6.42
CA ALA A 415 -2.49 13.77 -7.66
C ALA A 415 -3.41 12.85 -8.48
N ARG A 416 -4.22 13.41 -9.39
CA ARG A 416 -5.09 12.60 -10.26
C ARG A 416 -4.25 11.68 -11.16
N ALA A 417 -4.42 10.38 -11.06
CA ALA A 417 -3.76 9.40 -11.95
C ALA A 417 -4.27 9.53 -13.40
N LYS A 418 -3.40 9.19 -14.37
CA LYS A 418 -3.72 9.18 -15.81
C LYS A 418 -4.28 7.84 -16.24
#